data_5ddb3d8d805569e612c444680776d0b4
#
_entry.id   5ddb3d8d805569e612c444680776d0b4
#
_cell.length_a   1.000
_cell.length_b   1.000
_cell.length_c   1.000
_cell.angle_alpha   90.00
_cell.angle_beta   90.00
_cell.angle_gamma   90.00
#
_symmetry.space_group_name_H-M   'P 1'
#
loop_
_entity.id
_entity.type
_entity.pdbx_description
1 polymer ?
#
loop_
_entity_poly.entity_id
_entity_poly.type
_entity_poly.pdbx_seq_one_letter_code
_entity_poly.pdbx_strand_id
1 'polypeptide(L)'
;MRYSHDHKAQTHQRIVKEASGLFRRHGIGATGLQPLMKSLGLTHGGFYAHFSSKNDLVEKALQHAASQVDGICAELFSQPHPLHAFIDAYLSEWHLTSPHEGCPLPTMSAEMAQQGQASATTDHVIDARLKQIQATLQGSDTEDRSIVIFATLVGALVLARGAESDTLKQKIFDVTRSALKLSAPHD
;
A
#
# COMPACT_ATOMS: atom_id res chain seq x y z
N MET A 1 3.04 30.42 22.87
CA MET A 1 3.36 30.15 21.45
C MET A 1 3.66 28.66 21.11
N ARG A 2 4.11 27.83 22.04
CA ARG A 2 4.38 26.39 21.84
C ARG A 2 3.12 25.59 21.49
N TYR A 3 1.98 25.92 22.06
CA TYR A 3 0.68 25.27 21.85
C TYR A 3 0.15 25.35 20.40
N SER A 4 0.43 26.40 19.65
CA SER A 4 -0.07 26.58 18.29
C SER A 4 0.71 25.75 17.25
N HIS A 5 1.99 25.48 17.51
CA HIS A 5 2.85 24.71 16.60
C HIS A 5 2.52 23.21 16.68
N ASP A 6 2.31 22.70 17.89
CA ASP A 6 1.93 21.30 18.11
C ASP A 6 0.54 20.99 17.53
N HIS A 7 -0.41 21.92 17.66
CA HIS A 7 -1.75 21.76 17.07
C HIS A 7 -1.71 21.74 15.53
N LYS A 8 -0.87 22.58 14.89
CA LYS A 8 -0.68 22.59 13.44
C LYS A 8 -0.09 21.27 12.96
N ALA A 9 0.92 20.73 13.64
CA ALA A 9 1.54 19.45 13.31
C ALA A 9 0.57 18.28 13.47
N GLN A 10 -0.21 18.24 14.55
CA GLN A 10 -1.24 17.23 14.77
C GLN A 10 -2.33 17.27 13.70
N THR A 11 -2.78 18.48 13.32
CA THR A 11 -3.77 18.64 12.26
C THR A 11 -3.22 18.17 10.91
N HIS A 12 -1.98 18.51 10.59
CA HIS A 12 -1.29 18.03 9.38
C HIS A 12 -1.26 16.50 9.34
N GLN A 13 -0.84 15.83 10.42
CA GLN A 13 -0.82 14.37 10.49
C GLN A 13 -2.21 13.74 10.36
N ARG A 14 -3.24 14.35 10.95
CA ARG A 14 -4.64 13.87 10.80
C ARG A 14 -5.09 13.93 9.33
N ILE A 15 -4.76 15.01 8.62
CA ILE A 15 -5.11 15.15 7.19
C ILE A 15 -4.35 14.10 6.36
N VAL A 16 -3.06 13.90 6.59
CA VAL A 16 -2.24 12.89 5.89
C VAL A 16 -2.79 11.49 6.11
N LYS A 17 -3.09 11.12 7.36
CA LYS A 17 -3.64 9.79 7.71
C LYS A 17 -4.97 9.53 7.02
N GLU A 18 -5.91 10.49 7.09
CA GLU A 18 -7.23 10.38 6.46
C GLU A 18 -7.11 10.27 4.94
N ALA A 19 -6.31 11.15 4.32
CA ALA A 19 -6.04 11.13 2.89
C ALA A 19 -5.43 9.79 2.44
N SER A 20 -4.47 9.27 3.19
CA SER A 20 -3.84 7.99 2.91
C SER A 20 -4.84 6.83 2.85
N GLY A 21 -5.78 6.78 3.78
CA GLY A 21 -6.85 5.78 3.77
C GLY A 21 -7.81 5.95 2.60
N LEU A 22 -8.26 7.19 2.33
CA LEU A 22 -9.19 7.49 1.25
C LEU A 22 -8.58 7.24 -0.13
N PHE A 23 -7.32 7.63 -0.35
CA PHE A 23 -6.63 7.39 -1.63
C PHE A 23 -6.45 5.90 -1.92
N ARG A 24 -6.12 5.10 -0.90
CA ARG A 24 -6.02 3.63 -1.06
C ARG A 24 -7.38 2.98 -1.31
N ARG A 25 -8.46 3.51 -0.72
CA ARG A 25 -9.82 2.94 -0.82
C ARG A 25 -10.53 3.35 -2.09
N HIS A 26 -10.48 4.63 -2.44
CA HIS A 26 -11.31 5.22 -3.50
C HIS A 26 -10.50 5.72 -4.70
N GLY A 27 -9.17 5.80 -4.58
CA GLY A 27 -8.30 6.41 -5.57
C GLY A 27 -8.08 7.91 -5.32
N ILE A 28 -7.02 8.42 -5.93
CA ILE A 28 -6.59 9.83 -5.83
C ILE A 28 -7.58 10.74 -6.58
N GLY A 29 -8.00 10.30 -7.78
CA GLY A 29 -8.90 11.05 -8.65
C GLY A 29 -10.26 11.25 -8.01
N ALA A 30 -10.85 10.19 -7.45
CA ALA A 30 -12.16 10.21 -6.83
C ALA A 30 -12.19 10.93 -5.45
N THR A 31 -11.04 11.14 -4.82
CA THR A 31 -10.96 11.80 -3.51
C THR A 31 -10.82 13.32 -3.67
N GLY A 32 -11.91 14.05 -3.40
CA GLY A 32 -11.92 15.51 -3.42
C GLY A 32 -11.35 16.12 -2.15
N LEU A 33 -10.65 17.27 -2.26
CA LEU A 33 -10.09 17.97 -1.09
C LEU A 33 -11.19 18.52 -0.16
N GLN A 34 -12.28 19.02 -0.70
CA GLN A 34 -13.37 19.58 0.11
C GLN A 34 -14.06 18.51 0.98
N PRO A 35 -14.47 17.32 0.45
CA PRO A 35 -14.98 16.24 1.27
C PRO A 35 -13.98 15.75 2.33
N LEU A 36 -12.68 15.61 1.98
CA LEU A 36 -11.63 15.23 2.90
C LEU A 36 -11.50 16.20 4.08
N MET A 37 -11.45 17.51 3.80
CA MET A 37 -11.34 18.51 4.86
C MET A 37 -12.59 18.54 5.73
N LYS A 38 -13.76 18.40 5.12
CA LYS A 38 -15.05 18.36 5.82
C LYS A 38 -15.16 17.16 6.77
N SER A 39 -14.69 15.97 6.39
CA SER A 39 -14.72 14.78 7.25
C SER A 39 -13.89 14.97 8.53
N LEU A 40 -12.90 15.85 8.50
CA LEU A 40 -12.05 16.19 9.65
C LEU A 40 -12.55 17.41 10.46
N GLY A 41 -13.69 18.01 10.06
CA GLY A 41 -14.21 19.23 10.68
C GLY A 41 -13.41 20.49 10.32
N LEU A 42 -12.69 20.46 9.18
CA LEU A 42 -11.82 21.54 8.70
C LEU A 42 -12.44 22.25 7.49
N THR A 43 -12.05 23.51 7.28
CA THR A 43 -12.45 24.26 6.08
C THR A 43 -11.58 23.92 4.89
N HIS A 44 -12.12 24.01 3.66
CA HIS A 44 -11.33 23.82 2.43
C HIS A 44 -10.15 24.80 2.37
N GLY A 45 -10.33 26.05 2.76
CA GLY A 45 -9.24 27.04 2.79
C GLY A 45 -8.10 26.68 3.76
N GLY A 46 -8.42 25.97 4.85
CA GLY A 46 -7.44 25.48 5.81
C GLY A 46 -6.46 24.45 5.24
N PHE A 47 -6.78 23.80 4.11
CA PHE A 47 -5.90 22.89 3.40
C PHE A 47 -4.56 23.56 3.03
N TYR A 48 -4.62 24.76 2.46
CA TYR A 48 -3.43 25.46 1.99
C TYR A 48 -2.51 26.00 3.10
N ALA A 49 -2.95 25.94 4.37
CA ALA A 49 -2.08 26.16 5.52
C ALA A 49 -1.15 24.97 5.83
N HIS A 50 -1.44 23.81 5.25
CA HIS A 50 -0.73 22.54 5.50
C HIS A 50 -0.03 21.96 4.28
N PHE A 51 -0.59 22.15 3.07
CA PHE A 51 -0.10 21.56 1.82
C PHE A 51 -0.09 22.57 0.70
N SER A 52 0.95 22.51 -0.14
CA SER A 52 1.11 23.42 -1.30
C SER A 52 0.17 23.04 -2.46
N SER A 53 -0.19 21.77 -2.57
CA SER A 53 -1.07 21.23 -3.63
C SER A 53 -1.66 19.88 -3.24
N LYS A 54 -2.63 19.39 -4.05
CA LYS A 54 -3.13 18.01 -3.90
C LYS A 54 -2.01 16.99 -4.08
N ASN A 55 -1.07 17.23 -5.01
CA ASN A 55 0.06 16.34 -5.26
C ASN A 55 1.02 16.27 -4.07
N ASP A 56 1.24 17.38 -3.37
CA ASP A 56 2.01 17.39 -2.11
C ASP A 56 1.33 16.50 -1.04
N LEU A 57 0.00 16.59 -0.90
CA LEU A 57 -0.75 15.70 -0.02
C LEU A 57 -0.68 14.24 -0.46
N VAL A 58 -0.78 13.95 -1.78
CA VAL A 58 -0.68 12.59 -2.33
C VAL A 58 0.67 11.97 -1.96
N GLU A 59 1.77 12.68 -2.15
CA GLU A 59 3.10 12.19 -1.81
C GLU A 59 3.25 11.91 -0.29
N LYS A 60 2.76 12.80 0.57
CA LYS A 60 2.78 12.60 2.02
C LYS A 60 1.86 11.47 2.48
N ALA A 61 0.72 11.29 1.81
CA ALA A 61 -0.20 10.18 2.05
C ALA A 61 0.41 8.84 1.64
N LEU A 62 1.17 8.80 0.53
CA LEU A 62 1.91 7.64 0.08
C LEU A 62 3.04 7.29 1.05
N GLN A 63 3.81 8.28 1.52
CA GLN A 63 4.86 8.09 2.53
C GLN A 63 4.28 7.52 3.83
N HIS A 64 3.13 8.01 4.27
CA HIS A 64 2.43 7.48 5.43
C HIS A 64 1.99 6.03 5.23
N ALA A 65 1.41 5.70 4.06
CA ALA A 65 1.03 4.33 3.70
C ALA A 65 2.25 3.40 3.67
N ALA A 66 3.36 3.85 3.08
CA ALA A 66 4.62 3.10 3.03
C ALA A 66 5.11 2.73 4.44
N SER A 67 5.18 3.73 5.34
CA SER A 67 5.60 3.51 6.72
C SER A 67 4.71 2.54 7.49
N GLN A 68 3.38 2.59 7.27
CA GLN A 68 2.45 1.62 7.89
C GLN A 68 2.72 0.19 7.39
N VAL A 69 2.87 0.03 6.08
CA VAL A 69 3.11 -1.28 5.46
C VAL A 69 4.50 -1.81 5.83
N ASP A 70 5.51 -0.95 5.99
CA ASP A 70 6.84 -1.34 6.46
C ASP A 70 6.79 -1.97 7.86
N GLY A 71 6.00 -1.40 8.77
CA GLY A 71 5.79 -1.98 10.11
C GLY A 71 5.16 -3.38 10.04
N ILE A 72 4.06 -3.52 9.27
CA ILE A 72 3.37 -4.81 9.09
C ILE A 72 4.31 -5.85 8.47
N CYS A 73 5.06 -5.46 7.44
CA CYS A 73 5.99 -6.38 6.78
C CYS A 73 7.15 -6.78 7.67
N ALA A 74 7.68 -5.87 8.50
CA ALA A 74 8.73 -6.22 9.45
C ALA A 74 8.28 -7.34 10.41
N GLU A 75 7.04 -7.31 10.87
CA GLU A 75 6.45 -8.37 11.70
C GLU A 75 6.28 -9.68 10.92
N LEU A 76 5.78 -9.63 9.68
CA LEU A 76 5.59 -10.83 8.85
C LEU A 76 6.92 -11.50 8.50
N PHE A 77 7.93 -10.71 8.12
CA PHE A 77 9.24 -11.23 7.77
C PHE A 77 10.10 -11.66 8.98
N SER A 78 9.65 -11.42 10.21
CA SER A 78 10.27 -11.96 11.43
C SER A 78 9.74 -13.34 11.83
N GLN A 79 8.72 -13.88 11.14
CA GLN A 79 8.11 -15.18 11.46
C GLN A 79 8.98 -16.37 10.98
N PRO A 80 8.76 -17.58 11.50
CA PRO A 80 9.55 -18.76 11.13
C PRO A 80 9.52 -19.09 9.63
N HIS A 81 8.39 -18.86 8.95
CA HIS A 81 8.23 -19.05 7.50
C HIS A 81 7.86 -17.72 6.84
N PRO A 82 8.80 -16.77 6.73
CA PRO A 82 8.50 -15.38 6.45
C PRO A 82 7.83 -15.15 5.08
N LEU A 83 8.28 -15.85 4.04
CA LEU A 83 7.67 -15.73 2.71
C LEU A 83 6.24 -16.27 2.69
N HIS A 84 5.98 -17.40 3.34
CA HIS A 84 4.63 -17.96 3.44
C HIS A 84 3.71 -17.03 4.22
N ALA A 85 4.16 -16.48 5.35
CA ALA A 85 3.41 -15.52 6.15
C ALA A 85 3.06 -14.27 5.33
N PHE A 86 4.02 -13.75 4.55
CA PHE A 86 3.80 -12.60 3.68
C PHE A 86 2.81 -12.90 2.56
N ILE A 87 2.93 -14.05 1.87
CA ILE A 87 2.00 -14.49 0.82
C ILE A 87 0.57 -14.61 1.37
N ASP A 88 0.41 -15.29 2.53
CA ASP A 88 -0.90 -15.48 3.16
C ASP A 88 -1.55 -14.15 3.59
N ALA A 89 -0.78 -13.27 4.20
CA ALA A 89 -1.25 -11.95 4.59
C ALA A 89 -1.61 -11.08 3.37
N TYR A 90 -0.81 -11.12 2.31
CA TYR A 90 -1.04 -10.33 1.11
C TYR A 90 -2.29 -10.77 0.36
N LEU A 91 -2.54 -12.09 0.25
CA LEU A 91 -3.71 -12.69 -0.40
C LEU A 91 -4.79 -13.07 0.62
N SER A 92 -5.01 -12.25 1.64
CA SER A 92 -6.04 -12.46 2.66
C SER A 92 -7.34 -11.72 2.33
N GLU A 93 -8.44 -12.21 2.89
CA GLU A 93 -9.75 -11.53 2.88
C GLU A 93 -9.64 -10.11 3.45
N TRP A 94 -8.88 -9.95 4.54
CA TRP A 94 -8.65 -8.64 5.15
C TRP A 94 -8.01 -7.67 4.17
N HIS A 95 -6.93 -8.08 3.47
CA HIS A 95 -6.27 -7.20 2.49
C HIS A 95 -7.15 -6.90 1.28
N LEU A 96 -8.03 -7.85 0.89
CA LEU A 96 -9.02 -7.65 -0.16
C LEU A 96 -10.04 -6.57 0.22
N THR A 97 -10.59 -6.65 1.44
CA THR A 97 -11.73 -5.84 1.89
C THR A 97 -11.33 -4.55 2.61
N SER A 98 -10.06 -4.43 3.04
CA SER A 98 -9.54 -3.27 3.77
C SER A 98 -8.43 -2.54 3.01
N PRO A 99 -8.68 -2.03 1.78
CA PRO A 99 -7.65 -1.36 0.97
C PRO A 99 -7.01 -0.15 1.67
N HIS A 100 -7.74 0.53 2.54
CA HIS A 100 -7.29 1.72 3.26
C HIS A 100 -6.16 1.47 4.28
N GLU A 101 -5.91 0.22 4.62
CA GLU A 101 -4.84 -0.19 5.54
C GLU A 101 -3.76 -1.03 4.86
N GLY A 102 -4.04 -1.53 3.63
CA GLY A 102 -3.16 -2.39 2.87
C GLY A 102 -2.08 -1.67 2.05
N CYS A 103 -1.45 -2.43 1.17
CA CYS A 103 -0.42 -1.94 0.25
C CYS A 103 -0.95 -0.79 -0.63
N PRO A 104 -0.21 0.33 -0.75
CA PRO A 104 -0.63 1.45 -1.58
C PRO A 104 -0.51 1.20 -3.09
N LEU A 105 0.34 0.25 -3.51
CA LEU A 105 0.66 0.05 -4.92
C LEU A 105 -0.56 -0.28 -5.80
N PRO A 106 -1.47 -1.18 -5.40
CA PRO A 106 -2.59 -1.57 -6.25
C PRO A 106 -3.50 -0.43 -6.70
N THR A 107 -3.61 0.62 -5.90
CA THR A 107 -4.49 1.76 -6.21
C THR A 107 -3.70 3.02 -6.54
N MET A 108 -2.81 3.45 -5.64
CA MET A 108 -2.16 4.76 -5.77
C MET A 108 -1.11 4.78 -6.87
N SER A 109 -0.27 3.76 -7.00
CA SER A 109 0.80 3.77 -8.00
C SER A 109 0.25 3.72 -9.43
N ALA A 110 -0.83 2.99 -9.67
CA ALA A 110 -1.47 2.93 -10.99
C ALA A 110 -2.02 4.30 -11.41
N GLU A 111 -2.71 5.02 -10.52
CA GLU A 111 -3.22 6.36 -10.83
C GLU A 111 -2.09 7.39 -11.00
N MET A 112 -1.04 7.32 -10.17
CA MET A 112 0.13 8.18 -10.31
C MET A 112 0.84 7.96 -11.65
N ALA A 113 0.98 6.70 -12.08
CA ALA A 113 1.55 6.37 -13.39
C ALA A 113 0.72 6.95 -14.54
N GLN A 114 -0.62 6.86 -14.48
CA GLN A 114 -1.52 7.47 -15.48
C GLN A 114 -1.38 8.99 -15.57
N GLN A 115 -1.01 9.64 -14.46
CA GLN A 115 -0.78 11.09 -14.38
C GLN A 115 0.66 11.49 -14.75
N GLY A 116 1.52 10.53 -15.11
CA GLY A 116 2.94 10.75 -15.38
C GLY A 116 3.74 11.15 -14.13
N GLN A 117 3.25 10.80 -12.94
CA GLN A 117 3.84 11.16 -11.65
C GLN A 117 4.56 9.93 -11.05
N ALA A 118 5.78 9.65 -11.55
CA ALA A 118 6.65 8.70 -10.86
C ALA A 118 7.05 9.26 -9.48
N SER A 119 7.22 8.38 -8.49
CA SER A 119 7.54 8.78 -7.12
C SER A 119 8.64 7.93 -6.53
N ALA A 120 9.65 8.58 -5.96
CA ALA A 120 10.71 7.91 -5.20
C ALA A 120 10.16 7.11 -4.01
N THR A 121 9.01 7.50 -3.45
CA THR A 121 8.33 6.72 -2.42
C THR A 121 7.75 5.42 -2.98
N THR A 122 7.25 5.42 -4.23
CA THR A 122 6.83 4.19 -4.91
C THR A 122 8.01 3.25 -5.10
N ASP A 123 9.15 3.76 -5.59
CA ASP A 123 10.38 2.98 -5.74
C ASP A 123 10.83 2.39 -4.41
N HIS A 124 10.81 3.19 -3.34
CA HIS A 124 11.14 2.72 -2.00
C HIS A 124 10.23 1.56 -1.53
N VAL A 125 8.92 1.66 -1.75
CA VAL A 125 7.98 0.58 -1.37
C VAL A 125 8.26 -0.70 -2.15
N ILE A 126 8.56 -0.59 -3.44
CA ILE A 126 8.90 -1.73 -4.29
C ILE A 126 10.21 -2.35 -3.81
N ASP A 127 11.29 -1.58 -3.74
CA ASP A 127 12.63 -2.05 -3.36
C ASP A 127 12.65 -2.72 -1.99
N ALA A 128 11.96 -2.13 -1.01
CA ALA A 128 11.88 -2.70 0.33
C ALA A 128 11.24 -4.10 0.32
N ARG A 129 10.16 -4.29 -0.46
CA ARG A 129 9.50 -5.61 -0.59
C ARG A 129 10.38 -6.61 -1.33
N LEU A 130 10.99 -6.20 -2.45
CA LEU A 130 11.88 -7.06 -3.22
C LEU A 130 13.04 -7.57 -2.35
N LYS A 131 13.71 -6.69 -1.61
CA LYS A 131 14.81 -7.06 -0.69
C LYS A 131 14.36 -8.01 0.42
N GLN A 132 13.18 -7.79 1.00
CA GLN A 132 12.65 -8.68 2.03
C GLN A 132 12.31 -10.06 1.47
N ILE A 133 11.67 -10.14 0.31
CA ILE A 133 11.38 -11.42 -0.37
C ILE A 133 12.69 -12.09 -0.77
N GLN A 134 13.61 -11.38 -1.41
CA GLN A 134 14.91 -11.89 -1.84
C GLN A 134 15.67 -12.54 -0.68
N ALA A 135 15.65 -11.93 0.50
CA ALA A 135 16.34 -12.45 1.70
C ALA A 135 15.77 -13.80 2.19
N THR A 136 14.56 -14.19 1.75
CA THR A 136 13.95 -15.49 2.09
C THR A 136 14.21 -16.58 1.05
N LEU A 137 14.78 -16.22 -0.10
CA LEU A 137 15.00 -17.14 -1.20
C LEU A 137 16.42 -17.73 -1.19
N GLN A 138 16.59 -18.88 -1.80
CA GLN A 138 17.89 -19.55 -2.00
C GLN A 138 18.19 -19.68 -3.50
N GLY A 139 19.49 -19.76 -3.85
CA GLY A 139 19.95 -19.89 -5.23
C GLY A 139 20.52 -18.60 -5.81
N SER A 140 20.81 -18.60 -7.10
CA SER A 140 21.47 -17.47 -7.81
C SER A 140 20.51 -16.48 -8.45
N ASP A 141 19.24 -16.83 -8.57
CA ASP A 141 18.18 -16.07 -9.27
C ASP A 141 17.20 -15.38 -8.32
N THR A 142 17.62 -15.13 -7.07
CA THR A 142 16.75 -14.62 -6.01
C THR A 142 16.17 -13.23 -6.32
N GLU A 143 16.94 -12.39 -7.04
CA GLU A 143 16.46 -11.05 -7.45
C GLU A 143 15.28 -11.17 -8.42
N ASP A 144 15.48 -11.89 -9.53
CA ASP A 144 14.43 -12.07 -10.55
C ASP A 144 13.17 -12.72 -9.97
N ARG A 145 13.36 -13.74 -9.12
CA ARG A 145 12.25 -14.43 -8.44
C ARG A 145 11.51 -13.51 -7.48
N SER A 146 12.20 -12.63 -6.77
CA SER A 146 11.55 -11.66 -5.89
C SER A 146 10.62 -10.73 -6.66
N ILE A 147 11.02 -10.29 -7.84
CA ILE A 147 10.22 -9.47 -8.75
C ILE A 147 8.97 -10.24 -9.21
N VAL A 148 9.14 -11.49 -9.68
CA VAL A 148 8.02 -12.32 -10.12
C VAL A 148 7.02 -12.57 -8.99
N ILE A 149 7.49 -12.90 -7.79
CA ILE A 149 6.63 -13.13 -6.62
C ILE A 149 5.83 -11.87 -6.30
N PHE A 150 6.51 -10.72 -6.16
CA PHE A 150 5.83 -9.50 -5.75
C PHE A 150 4.88 -8.96 -6.82
N ALA A 151 5.27 -8.98 -8.08
CA ALA A 151 4.39 -8.59 -9.20
C ALA A 151 3.15 -9.48 -9.28
N THR A 152 3.30 -10.79 -9.06
CA THR A 152 2.19 -11.75 -9.02
C THR A 152 1.23 -11.46 -7.88
N LEU A 153 1.73 -11.18 -6.68
CA LEU A 153 0.91 -10.82 -5.51
C LEU A 153 0.10 -9.55 -5.75
N VAL A 154 0.75 -8.49 -6.26
CA VAL A 154 0.08 -7.21 -6.60
C VAL A 154 -0.98 -7.45 -7.68
N GLY A 155 -0.64 -8.18 -8.74
CA GLY A 155 -1.56 -8.49 -9.83
C GLY A 155 -2.77 -9.30 -9.38
N ALA A 156 -2.57 -10.34 -8.56
CA ALA A 156 -3.65 -11.16 -8.03
C ALA A 156 -4.64 -10.33 -7.17
N LEU A 157 -4.12 -9.44 -6.34
CA LEU A 157 -4.96 -8.55 -5.52
C LEU A 157 -5.76 -7.57 -6.38
N VAL A 158 -5.14 -6.99 -7.42
CA VAL A 158 -5.83 -6.09 -8.37
C VAL A 158 -6.97 -6.83 -9.09
N LEU A 159 -6.69 -8.03 -9.61
CA LEU A 159 -7.69 -8.87 -10.29
C LEU A 159 -8.85 -9.24 -9.34
N ALA A 160 -8.54 -9.65 -8.11
CA ALA A 160 -9.55 -10.01 -7.14
C ALA A 160 -10.42 -8.81 -6.73
N ARG A 161 -9.83 -7.61 -6.57
CA ARG A 161 -10.60 -6.39 -6.28
C ARG A 161 -11.50 -5.95 -7.42
N GLY A 162 -11.10 -6.20 -8.67
CA GLY A 162 -11.90 -5.89 -9.86
C GLY A 162 -12.96 -6.93 -10.20
N ALA A 163 -12.88 -8.16 -9.66
CA ALA A 163 -13.84 -9.21 -9.92
C ALA A 163 -15.15 -8.97 -9.15
N GLU A 164 -16.30 -9.31 -9.76
CA GLU A 164 -17.61 -9.29 -9.09
C GLU A 164 -17.84 -10.60 -8.31
N SER A 165 -17.54 -11.73 -8.94
CA SER A 165 -17.78 -13.07 -8.39
C SER A 165 -16.83 -13.41 -7.24
N ASP A 166 -17.37 -13.68 -6.06
CA ASP A 166 -16.60 -14.12 -4.88
C ASP A 166 -15.89 -15.45 -5.12
N THR A 167 -16.52 -16.37 -5.87
CA THR A 167 -15.87 -17.62 -6.28
C THR A 167 -14.63 -17.37 -7.14
N LEU A 168 -14.68 -16.39 -8.04
CA LEU A 168 -13.52 -16.04 -8.86
C LEU A 168 -12.42 -15.37 -8.01
N LYS A 169 -12.77 -14.47 -7.09
CA LYS A 169 -11.81 -13.84 -6.15
C LYS A 169 -11.07 -14.92 -5.36
N GLN A 170 -11.81 -15.85 -4.77
CA GLN A 170 -11.21 -16.94 -4.00
C GLN A 170 -10.30 -17.82 -4.86
N LYS A 171 -10.75 -18.20 -6.06
CA LYS A 171 -9.96 -19.01 -6.99
C LYS A 171 -8.64 -18.31 -7.37
N ILE A 172 -8.67 -16.99 -7.65
CA ILE A 172 -7.47 -16.21 -7.92
C ILE A 172 -6.48 -16.31 -6.74
N PHE A 173 -6.95 -16.12 -5.53
CA PHE A 173 -6.10 -16.16 -4.34
C PHE A 173 -5.54 -17.56 -4.09
N ASP A 174 -6.36 -18.59 -4.14
CA ASP A 174 -5.95 -19.97 -3.83
C ASP A 174 -4.93 -20.50 -4.83
N VAL A 175 -5.16 -20.28 -6.12
CA VAL A 175 -4.22 -20.71 -7.18
C VAL A 175 -2.91 -19.96 -7.07
N THR A 176 -2.97 -18.63 -6.89
CA THR A 176 -1.76 -17.80 -6.77
C THR A 176 -0.96 -18.16 -5.52
N ARG A 177 -1.63 -18.31 -4.37
CA ARG A 177 -1.00 -18.72 -3.11
C ARG A 177 -0.30 -20.06 -3.23
N SER A 178 -0.99 -21.05 -3.81
CA SER A 178 -0.43 -22.38 -4.00
C SER A 178 0.79 -22.37 -4.91
N ALA A 179 0.72 -21.67 -6.04
CA ALA A 179 1.82 -21.58 -6.99
C ALA A 179 3.06 -20.91 -6.39
N LEU A 180 2.86 -19.80 -5.66
CA LEU A 180 3.97 -19.07 -5.04
C LEU A 180 4.62 -19.85 -3.88
N LYS A 181 3.83 -20.60 -3.10
CA LYS A 181 4.37 -21.42 -2.01
C LYS A 181 5.14 -22.65 -2.51
N LEU A 182 4.72 -23.25 -3.64
CA LEU A 182 5.45 -24.35 -4.28
C LEU A 182 6.82 -23.91 -4.85
N SER A 183 6.94 -22.64 -5.24
CA SER A 183 8.21 -22.07 -5.72
C SER A 183 9.10 -21.50 -4.60
N ALA A 184 8.60 -21.48 -3.35
CA ALA A 184 9.40 -21.13 -2.19
C ALA A 184 10.32 -22.30 -1.79
N PRO A 185 11.48 -22.04 -1.17
CA PRO A 185 12.31 -23.12 -0.62
C PRO A 185 11.51 -23.93 0.38
N HIS A 186 11.56 -25.25 0.26
CA HIS A 186 11.14 -26.13 1.35
C HIS A 186 12.20 -26.04 2.44
N ASP A 187 11.79 -25.76 3.66
CA ASP A 187 12.63 -25.83 4.87
C ASP A 187 13.09 -27.26 5.15
#